data_c2cdc46bf5114d5f1fd8e26e57470be9
#
_entry.id   c2cdc46bf5114d5f1fd8e26e57470be9
#
_cell.length_a   1.000
_cell.length_b   1.000
_cell.length_c   1.000
_cell.angle_alpha   90.00
_cell.angle_beta   90.00
_cell.angle_gamma   90.00
#
_symmetry.space_group_name_H-M   'P 1'
#
loop_
_entity.id
_entity.type
_entity.pdbx_description
1 polymer ?
#
loop_
_entity_poly.entity_id
_entity_poly.type
_entity_poly.pdbx_seq_one_letter_code
_entity_poly.pdbx_strand_id
1 'polypeptide(L)'
;MTKIYGHHKALDNFSIHIPQGSIYGLVGKNGAGKTTLLRIICGLQEATFGDYSLYGISSRKHEILNARKEMGAVIETPAIYLDMSATGNLKEQYRVLGSHGDRYGGFQSVPTGSVPVPWAVDNNAPI
;
A
#
# COMPACT_ATOMS: atom_id res chain seq x y z
N MET A 1 -16.59 1.53 10.00
CA MET A 1 -15.69 0.34 10.07
C MET A 1 -15.12 0.22 11.48
N THR A 2 -15.14 -0.98 12.04
CA THR A 2 -14.63 -1.28 13.39
C THR A 2 -13.66 -2.46 13.34
N LYS A 3 -12.55 -2.38 14.07
CA LYS A 3 -11.61 -3.50 14.25
C LYS A 3 -11.31 -3.70 15.72
N ILE A 4 -11.51 -4.93 16.20
CA ILE A 4 -11.34 -5.32 17.59
C ILE A 4 -10.31 -6.46 17.67
N TYR A 5 -9.35 -6.34 18.59
CA TYR A 5 -8.39 -7.37 18.95
C TYR A 5 -8.60 -7.72 20.42
N GLY A 6 -9.21 -8.88 20.70
CA GLY A 6 -9.58 -9.25 22.06
C GLY A 6 -10.48 -8.18 22.70
N HIS A 7 -9.99 -7.49 23.71
CA HIS A 7 -10.71 -6.38 24.36
C HIS A 7 -10.35 -4.98 23.82
N HIS A 8 -9.38 -4.88 22.91
CA HIS A 8 -8.90 -3.60 22.39
C HIS A 8 -9.58 -3.26 21.06
N LYS A 9 -10.22 -2.10 21.01
CA LYS A 9 -10.76 -1.53 19.76
C LYS A 9 -9.67 -0.70 19.08
N ALA A 10 -9.07 -1.23 18.04
CA ALA A 10 -8.07 -0.51 17.24
C ALA A 10 -8.72 0.50 16.27
N LEU A 11 -9.92 0.21 15.79
CA LEU A 11 -10.79 1.14 15.07
C LEU A 11 -12.18 1.05 15.71
N ASP A 12 -12.79 2.19 16.03
CA ASP A 12 -14.13 2.24 16.59
C ASP A 12 -15.02 3.15 15.73
N ASN A 13 -15.96 2.54 15.02
CA ASN A 13 -16.92 3.20 14.12
C ASN A 13 -16.28 4.25 13.18
N PHE A 14 -15.09 3.93 12.68
CA PHE A 14 -14.31 4.85 11.84
C PHE A 14 -14.93 4.95 10.44
N SER A 15 -15.08 6.18 9.96
CA SER A 15 -15.56 6.50 8.61
C SER A 15 -14.61 7.48 7.93
N ILE A 16 -14.36 7.25 6.65
CA ILE A 16 -13.48 8.09 5.83
C ILE A 16 -13.98 8.07 4.39
N HIS A 17 -13.86 9.18 3.72
CA HIS A 17 -14.07 9.30 2.29
C HIS A 17 -12.86 9.99 1.66
N ILE A 18 -12.24 9.33 0.70
CA ILE A 18 -11.07 9.85 -0.02
C ILE A 18 -11.47 10.03 -1.48
N PRO A 19 -11.59 11.27 -1.99
CA PRO A 19 -11.90 11.52 -3.39
C PRO A 19 -10.79 11.02 -4.31
N GLN A 20 -11.16 10.58 -5.50
CA GLN A 20 -10.20 10.21 -6.53
C GLN A 20 -9.28 11.39 -6.88
N GLY A 21 -7.99 11.11 -7.10
CA GLY A 21 -6.99 12.12 -7.45
C GLY A 21 -6.55 13.03 -6.29
N SER A 22 -7.06 12.81 -5.06
CA SER A 22 -6.64 13.59 -3.90
C SER A 22 -5.43 13.00 -3.20
N ILE A 23 -4.64 13.87 -2.54
CA ILE A 23 -3.65 13.48 -1.53
C ILE A 23 -4.30 13.62 -0.16
N TYR A 24 -4.38 12.52 0.57
CA TYR A 24 -5.04 12.49 1.88
C TYR A 24 -4.06 12.16 3.01
N GLY A 25 -3.97 13.04 4.00
CA GLY A 25 -3.14 12.84 5.19
C GLY A 25 -3.94 12.23 6.34
N LEU A 26 -3.54 11.05 6.81
CA LEU A 26 -4.10 10.42 8.00
C LEU A 26 -3.21 10.66 9.21
N VAL A 27 -3.60 11.58 10.07
CA VAL A 27 -2.83 11.99 11.26
C VAL A 27 -3.49 11.45 12.53
N GLY A 28 -2.68 11.02 13.48
CA GLY A 28 -3.15 10.53 14.78
C GLY A 28 -2.00 9.99 15.63
N LYS A 29 -2.24 9.87 16.94
CA LYS A 29 -1.27 9.32 17.90
C LYS A 29 -0.84 7.90 17.52
N ASN A 30 0.29 7.44 18.07
CA ASN A 30 0.68 6.03 17.97
C ASN A 30 -0.42 5.17 18.64
N GLY A 31 -0.79 4.07 17.99
CA GLY A 31 -1.90 3.24 18.44
C GLY A 31 -3.31 3.69 18.01
N ALA A 32 -3.45 4.83 17.31
CA ALA A 32 -4.76 5.36 16.85
C ALA A 32 -5.40 4.56 15.69
N GLY A 33 -4.88 3.37 15.36
CA GLY A 33 -5.47 2.50 14.34
C GLY A 33 -5.08 2.81 12.89
N LYS A 34 -4.19 3.76 12.62
CA LYS A 34 -3.77 4.13 11.26
C LYS A 34 -3.25 2.94 10.45
N THR A 35 -2.29 2.21 11.01
CA THR A 35 -1.72 1.01 10.39
C THR A 35 -2.77 -0.10 10.24
N THR A 36 -3.66 -0.25 11.21
CA THR A 36 -4.78 -1.20 11.15
C THR A 36 -5.71 -0.88 9.98
N LEU A 37 -6.04 0.39 9.79
CA LEU A 37 -6.85 0.84 8.65
C LEU A 37 -6.18 0.49 7.31
N LEU A 38 -4.89 0.83 7.16
CA LEU A 38 -4.14 0.52 5.95
C LEU A 38 -4.08 -0.99 5.68
N ARG A 39 -3.84 -1.81 6.70
CA ARG A 39 -3.83 -3.28 6.57
C ARG A 39 -5.18 -3.83 6.13
N ILE A 40 -6.29 -3.26 6.59
CA ILE A 40 -7.63 -3.67 6.18
C ILE A 40 -7.87 -3.31 4.70
N ILE A 41 -7.54 -2.09 4.29
CA ILE A 41 -7.71 -1.64 2.90
C ILE A 41 -6.87 -2.51 1.95
N CYS A 42 -5.63 -2.82 2.31
CA CYS A 42 -4.74 -3.70 1.55
C CYS A 42 -5.17 -5.17 1.55
N GLY A 43 -6.15 -5.55 2.39
CA GLY A 43 -6.62 -6.93 2.49
C GLY A 43 -5.71 -7.86 3.30
N LEU A 44 -4.78 -7.30 4.07
CA LEU A 44 -3.94 -8.06 4.99
C LEU A 44 -4.67 -8.44 6.28
N GLN A 45 -5.80 -7.77 6.54
CA GLN A 45 -6.69 -8.03 7.67
C GLN A 45 -8.13 -7.75 7.29
N GLU A 46 -9.07 -8.36 8.00
CA GLU A 46 -10.49 -8.07 7.86
C GLU A 46 -10.96 -7.12 8.97
N ALA A 47 -11.95 -6.28 8.64
CA ALA A 47 -12.67 -5.53 9.65
C ALA A 47 -13.52 -6.49 10.51
N THR A 48 -13.72 -6.15 11.79
CA THR A 48 -14.65 -6.90 12.64
C THR A 48 -16.09 -6.56 12.27
N PHE A 49 -16.36 -5.27 11.99
CA PHE A 49 -17.66 -4.79 11.54
C PHE A 49 -17.51 -3.65 10.53
N GLY A 50 -18.51 -3.53 9.68
CA GLY A 50 -18.57 -2.50 8.65
C GLY A 50 -17.82 -2.90 7.39
N ASP A 51 -17.89 -2.01 6.40
CA ASP A 51 -17.39 -2.23 5.05
C ASP A 51 -16.62 -1.02 4.57
N TYR A 52 -15.95 -1.20 3.44
CA TYR A 52 -15.38 -0.12 2.65
C TYR A 52 -15.57 -0.39 1.16
N SER A 53 -15.35 0.63 0.36
CA SER A 53 -15.23 0.49 -1.07
C SER A 53 -13.88 1.02 -1.55
N LEU A 54 -13.31 0.38 -2.56
CA LEU A 54 -12.08 0.78 -3.21
C LEU A 54 -12.38 0.92 -4.70
N TYR A 55 -12.15 2.11 -5.26
CA TYR A 55 -12.52 2.45 -6.66
C TYR A 55 -13.98 2.12 -6.99
N GLY A 56 -14.90 2.34 -6.04
CA GLY A 56 -16.33 2.04 -6.18
C GLY A 56 -16.70 0.56 -6.00
N ILE A 57 -15.73 -0.33 -5.80
CA ILE A 57 -15.96 -1.77 -5.60
C ILE A 57 -16.05 -2.04 -4.09
N SER A 58 -17.17 -2.62 -3.64
CA SER A 58 -17.38 -2.97 -2.23
C SER A 58 -16.43 -4.08 -1.79
N SER A 59 -15.93 -3.98 -0.55
CA SER A 59 -15.08 -4.99 0.10
C SER A 59 -15.74 -6.37 0.26
N ARG A 60 -17.06 -6.44 0.14
CA ARG A 60 -17.83 -7.70 0.19
C ARG A 60 -17.84 -8.45 -1.13
N LYS A 61 -17.46 -7.81 -2.22
CA LYS A 61 -17.46 -8.43 -3.55
C LYS A 61 -16.11 -9.08 -3.84
N HIS A 62 -16.13 -10.18 -4.59
CA HIS A 62 -14.90 -10.85 -4.99
C HIS A 62 -13.98 -9.96 -5.87
N GLU A 63 -14.58 -9.08 -6.64
CA GLU A 63 -13.90 -8.12 -7.52
C GLU A 63 -12.98 -7.15 -6.77
N ILE A 64 -13.12 -7.03 -5.44
CA ILE A 64 -12.22 -6.23 -4.60
C ILE A 64 -10.75 -6.69 -4.73
N LEU A 65 -10.51 -7.96 -5.03
CA LEU A 65 -9.18 -8.50 -5.27
C LEU A 65 -8.52 -7.85 -6.49
N ASN A 66 -9.29 -7.59 -7.54
CA ASN A 66 -8.80 -6.91 -8.73
C ASN A 66 -8.52 -5.42 -8.44
N ALA A 67 -9.40 -4.76 -7.69
CA ALA A 67 -9.17 -3.38 -7.25
C ALA A 67 -7.87 -3.24 -6.44
N ARG A 68 -7.57 -4.21 -5.57
CA ARG A 68 -6.33 -4.20 -4.78
C ARG A 68 -5.07 -4.42 -5.64
N LYS A 69 -5.15 -5.14 -6.76
CA LYS A 69 -4.03 -5.30 -7.70
C LYS A 69 -3.62 -3.99 -8.39
N GLU A 70 -4.54 -3.03 -8.49
CA GLU A 70 -4.27 -1.71 -9.05
C GLU A 70 -3.69 -0.74 -8.00
N MET A 71 -3.55 -1.18 -6.76
CA MET A 71 -3.08 -0.36 -5.63
C MET A 71 -1.67 -0.74 -5.24
N GLY A 72 -0.78 0.23 -5.10
CA GLY A 72 0.50 0.07 -4.41
C GLY A 72 0.38 0.49 -2.94
N ALA A 73 1.01 -0.25 -2.04
CA ALA A 73 1.02 0.09 -0.62
C ALA A 73 2.38 -0.20 0.02
N VAL A 74 2.80 0.74 0.88
CA VAL A 74 3.93 0.54 1.79
C VAL A 74 3.41 0.70 3.21
N ILE A 75 3.46 -0.36 4.00
CA ILE A 75 2.97 -0.37 5.38
C ILE A 75 4.15 -0.64 6.30
N GLU A 76 4.51 0.35 7.11
CA GLU A 76 5.67 0.30 8.01
C GLU A 76 6.99 0.19 7.20
N THR A 77 7.71 -0.91 7.37
CA THR A 77 8.96 -1.14 6.65
C THR A 77 8.69 -1.75 5.28
N PRO A 78 9.27 -1.23 4.20
CA PRO A 78 9.14 -1.86 2.89
C PRO A 78 9.65 -3.30 2.93
N ALA A 79 8.90 -4.22 2.32
CA ALA A 79 9.35 -5.61 2.14
C ALA A 79 10.39 -5.64 1.01
N ILE A 80 11.64 -5.43 1.36
CA ILE A 80 12.77 -5.49 0.44
C ILE A 80 13.75 -6.59 0.88
N TYR A 81 14.37 -7.23 -0.08
CA TYR A 81 15.48 -8.15 0.13
C TYR A 81 16.77 -7.33 0.21
N LEU A 82 17.38 -7.26 1.39
CA LEU A 82 18.56 -6.43 1.65
C LEU A 82 19.82 -6.92 0.92
N ASP A 83 19.85 -8.18 0.53
CA ASP A 83 20.91 -8.84 -0.25
C ASP A 83 20.76 -8.67 -1.76
N MET A 84 19.67 -8.06 -2.21
CA MET A 84 19.40 -7.78 -3.62
C MET A 84 19.62 -6.32 -3.97
N SER A 85 20.05 -6.06 -5.20
CA SER A 85 20.07 -4.70 -5.77
C SER A 85 18.64 -4.13 -5.88
N ALA A 86 18.52 -2.81 -6.01
CA ALA A 86 17.22 -2.15 -6.24
C ALA A 86 16.49 -2.74 -7.45
N THR A 87 17.20 -2.98 -8.55
CA THR A 87 16.65 -3.62 -9.76
C THR A 87 16.19 -5.06 -9.48
N GLY A 88 16.92 -5.81 -8.64
CA GLY A 88 16.56 -7.15 -8.22
C GLY A 88 15.25 -7.16 -7.45
N ASN A 89 15.14 -6.28 -6.43
CA ASN A 89 13.93 -6.12 -5.64
C ASN A 89 12.71 -5.74 -6.50
N LEU A 90 12.87 -4.80 -7.43
CA LEU A 90 11.79 -4.41 -8.33
C LEU A 90 11.35 -5.55 -9.24
N LYS A 91 12.28 -6.37 -9.75
CA LYS A 91 11.96 -7.55 -10.55
C LYS A 91 11.16 -8.59 -9.76
N GLU A 92 11.52 -8.82 -8.50
CA GLU A 92 10.77 -9.74 -7.63
C GLU A 92 9.36 -9.21 -7.32
N GLN A 93 9.21 -7.92 -7.00
CA GLN A 93 7.89 -7.31 -6.84
C GLN A 93 7.03 -7.46 -8.10
N TYR A 94 7.63 -7.25 -9.26
CA TYR A 94 6.95 -7.44 -10.54
C TYR A 94 6.47 -8.89 -10.75
N ARG A 95 7.30 -9.89 -10.41
CA ARG A 95 6.93 -11.31 -10.49
C ARG A 95 5.78 -11.66 -9.54
N VAL A 96 5.85 -11.18 -8.29
CA VAL A 96 4.83 -11.44 -7.27
C VAL A 96 3.47 -10.85 -7.66
N LEU A 97 3.45 -9.68 -8.28
CA LEU A 97 2.22 -9.04 -8.77
C LEU A 97 1.59 -9.76 -9.97
N GLY A 98 2.23 -10.85 -10.47
CA GLY A 98 1.68 -11.70 -11.53
C GLY A 98 1.52 -10.99 -12.87
N SER A 99 2.36 -10.01 -13.15
CA SER A 99 2.35 -9.31 -14.44
C SER A 99 2.84 -10.24 -15.54
N HIS A 100 1.90 -10.89 -16.17
CA HIS A 100 2.12 -11.63 -17.41
C HIS A 100 1.96 -10.64 -18.57
N GLY A 101 3.08 -10.19 -19.12
CA GLY A 101 3.14 -9.47 -20.40
C GLY A 101 2.78 -7.99 -20.36
N ASP A 102 3.60 -7.20 -20.99
CA ASP A 102 3.42 -5.88 -21.64
C ASP A 102 2.85 -4.66 -20.90
N ARG A 103 2.24 -4.76 -19.74
CA ARG A 103 1.75 -3.56 -19.04
C ARG A 103 2.88 -2.68 -18.46
N TYR A 104 4.10 -3.21 -18.40
CA TYR A 104 5.31 -2.53 -17.94
C TYR A 104 6.47 -2.67 -18.95
N GLY A 105 6.19 -2.60 -20.23
CA GLY A 105 7.21 -2.41 -21.27
C GLY A 105 8.09 -1.17 -21.05
N GLY A 106 7.68 -0.30 -20.12
CA GLY A 106 8.44 0.85 -19.68
C GLY A 106 9.56 0.57 -18.66
N PHE A 107 9.68 -0.62 -18.09
CA PHE A 107 10.74 -0.88 -17.09
C PHE A 107 12.16 -0.90 -17.71
N GLN A 108 12.28 -1.14 -19.02
CA GLN A 108 13.55 -1.04 -19.74
C GLN A 108 13.90 0.37 -20.19
N SER A 109 12.96 1.32 -20.08
CA SER A 109 13.10 2.68 -20.62
C SER A 109 13.09 3.79 -19.56
N VAL A 110 13.21 3.49 -18.27
CA VAL A 110 13.47 4.55 -17.29
C VAL A 110 14.94 4.97 -17.46
N PRO A 111 15.23 6.14 -18.05
CA PRO A 111 16.60 6.60 -18.19
C PRO A 111 17.17 6.75 -16.78
N THR A 112 18.30 6.10 -16.55
CA THR A 112 19.07 6.27 -15.32
C THR A 112 19.43 7.77 -15.22
N GLY A 113 18.69 8.53 -14.41
CA GLY A 113 18.99 9.95 -14.17
C GLY A 113 17.88 10.98 -14.34
N SER A 114 16.63 10.59 -14.69
CA SER A 114 15.60 11.58 -15.02
C SER A 114 14.34 11.60 -14.16
N VAL A 115 14.28 10.85 -13.07
CA VAL A 115 13.19 10.98 -12.09
C VAL A 115 13.77 11.57 -10.81
N PRO A 116 13.47 12.83 -10.46
CA PRO A 116 13.73 13.30 -9.11
C PRO A 116 12.79 12.51 -8.19
N VAL A 117 13.30 11.48 -7.53
CA VAL A 117 12.62 10.79 -6.44
C VAL A 117 12.85 11.63 -5.18
N PRO A 118 11.82 12.32 -4.66
CA PRO A 118 11.98 13.25 -3.52
C PRO A 118 12.46 12.58 -2.23
N TRP A 119 12.66 11.25 -2.26
CA TRP A 119 13.07 10.43 -1.11
C TRP A 119 14.28 9.51 -1.44
N ALA A 120 14.99 9.76 -2.53
CA ALA A 120 16.28 9.11 -2.75
C ALA A 120 17.24 9.56 -1.65
N VAL A 121 17.46 8.71 -0.66
CA VAL A 121 18.49 8.90 0.35
C VAL A 121 19.82 8.93 -0.39
N ASP A 122 20.53 10.04 -0.30
CA ASP A 122 21.91 10.15 -0.75
C ASP A 122 22.75 9.19 0.10
N ASN A 123 23.14 8.06 -0.49
CA ASN A 123 23.99 7.06 0.16
C ASN A 123 25.42 7.57 0.46
N ASN A 124 25.73 8.82 0.14
CA ASN A 124 27.00 9.48 0.44
C ASN A 124 26.89 10.54 1.54
N ALA A 125 25.75 10.70 2.21
CA ALA A 125 25.68 11.58 3.35
C ALA A 125 26.43 10.96 4.54
N PRO A 126 27.41 11.66 5.15
CA PRO A 126 28.07 11.16 6.35
C PRO A 126 27.06 11.10 7.50
N ILE A 127 27.17 10.03 8.30
CA ILE A 127 26.43 9.81 9.55
C ILE A 127 26.80 10.85 10.59
#